data_eee23aa386d8fe271abc1b51d8865192
#
_entry.id   eee23aa386d8fe271abc1b51d8865192
#
_cell.length_a   1.000
_cell.length_b   1.000
_cell.length_c   1.000
_cell.angle_alpha   90.00
_cell.angle_beta   90.00
_cell.angle_gamma   90.00
#
_symmetry.space_group_name_H-M   'P 1'
#
loop_
_entity.id
_entity.type
_entity.pdbx_description
1 polymer ?
#
loop_
_entity_poly.entity_id
_entity_poly.type
_entity_poly.pdbx_seq_one_letter_code
_entity_poly.pdbx_strand_id
1 'polypeptide(L)'
;MDYNGEGRWSCAAIIERYARFAAEADVSPRDLSPMEHTERGRRWVYPVMEKVIDGIEAGDPACVRLGIEFIQEDAKFPFGKILKSNTARALRRAPLSNEQRQRIRRRVLTMLRTGNVPHEFREYAKLVKKIGLRESELGNVPGTSERVSRFRSYLQAAAQPGN
;
A
#
# COMPACT_ATOMS: atom_id res chain seq x y z
N MET A 1 6.37 -8.45 -22.77
CA MET A 1 5.50 -8.83 -21.62
C MET A 1 5.54 -7.66 -20.64
N ASP A 2 4.38 -7.09 -20.32
CA ASP A 2 4.25 -5.97 -19.39
C ASP A 2 3.77 -6.51 -18.04
N TYR A 3 4.48 -6.20 -16.98
CA TYR A 3 4.16 -6.62 -15.61
C TYR A 3 3.48 -5.52 -14.79
N ASN A 4 2.99 -4.47 -15.43
CA ASN A 4 2.14 -3.47 -14.80
C ASN A 4 0.67 -3.93 -14.76
N GLY A 5 -0.14 -3.22 -14.00
CA GLY A 5 -1.58 -3.46 -13.95
C GLY A 5 -2.31 -2.89 -15.17
N GLU A 6 -3.62 -2.91 -15.10
CA GLU A 6 -4.51 -2.40 -16.16
C GLU A 6 -5.20 -1.11 -15.73
N GLY A 7 -5.75 -0.39 -16.70
CA GLY A 7 -6.51 0.84 -16.48
C GLY A 7 -5.67 1.89 -15.74
N ARG A 8 -6.21 2.40 -14.62
CA ARG A 8 -5.51 3.40 -13.80
C ARG A 8 -4.24 2.87 -13.11
N TRP A 9 -3.97 1.57 -13.19
CA TRP A 9 -2.76 0.92 -12.69
C TRP A 9 -1.83 0.46 -13.81
N SER A 10 -2.08 0.85 -15.05
CA SER A 10 -1.12 0.71 -16.14
C SER A 10 0.11 1.59 -15.89
N CYS A 11 1.24 1.23 -16.48
CA CYS A 11 2.48 2.00 -16.36
C CYS A 11 2.26 3.49 -16.65
N ALA A 12 1.65 3.82 -17.79
CA ALA A 12 1.38 5.21 -18.20
C ALA A 12 0.48 5.95 -17.19
N ALA A 13 -0.61 5.33 -16.74
CA ALA A 13 -1.54 5.95 -15.81
C ALA A 13 -0.92 6.18 -14.41
N ILE A 14 -0.01 5.33 -13.96
CA ILE A 14 0.71 5.53 -12.70
C ILE A 14 1.65 6.72 -12.83
N ILE A 15 2.43 6.80 -13.92
CA ILE A 15 3.37 7.90 -14.18
C ILE A 15 2.62 9.24 -14.29
N GLU A 16 1.51 9.27 -14.99
CA GLU A 16 0.67 10.48 -15.11
C GLU A 16 0.13 10.95 -13.75
N ARG A 17 -0.41 10.02 -12.95
CA ARG A 17 -0.89 10.36 -11.60
C ARG A 17 0.24 10.83 -10.70
N TYR A 18 1.39 10.18 -10.78
CA TYR A 18 2.56 10.61 -10.04
C TYR A 18 2.95 12.06 -10.38
N ALA A 19 3.04 12.39 -11.67
CA ALA A 19 3.39 13.75 -12.11
C ALA A 19 2.40 14.79 -11.56
N ARG A 20 1.11 14.48 -11.59
CA ARG A 20 0.09 15.35 -11.00
C ARG A 20 0.26 15.49 -9.49
N PHE A 21 0.48 14.42 -8.75
CA PHE A 21 0.67 14.46 -7.30
C PHE A 21 1.96 15.17 -6.90
N ALA A 22 3.02 15.03 -7.68
CA ALA A 22 4.27 15.76 -7.48
C ALA A 22 4.07 17.29 -7.66
N ALA A 23 3.33 17.68 -8.69
CA ALA A 23 2.96 19.08 -8.92
C ALA A 23 2.08 19.64 -7.78
N GLU A 24 1.08 18.89 -7.33
CA GLU A 24 0.21 19.27 -6.20
C GLU A 24 0.99 19.40 -4.87
N ALA A 25 2.05 18.62 -4.70
CA ALA A 25 2.91 18.64 -3.52
C ALA A 25 4.09 19.63 -3.62
N ASP A 26 4.23 20.33 -4.76
CA ASP A 26 5.34 21.24 -5.07
C ASP A 26 6.73 20.57 -4.89
N VAL A 27 6.85 19.35 -5.39
CA VAL A 27 8.10 18.59 -5.38
C VAL A 27 8.58 18.30 -6.80
N SER A 28 9.91 18.30 -6.99
CA SER A 28 10.50 17.90 -8.26
C SER A 28 10.20 16.44 -8.56
N PRO A 29 9.63 16.12 -9.73
CA PRO A 29 9.27 14.75 -10.06
C PRO A 29 10.52 13.87 -10.23
N ARG A 30 10.45 12.65 -9.71
CA ARG A 30 11.43 11.60 -9.91
C ARG A 30 11.21 10.91 -11.25
N ASP A 31 12.24 10.30 -11.77
CA ASP A 31 12.11 9.37 -12.89
C ASP A 31 11.47 8.06 -12.44
N LEU A 32 10.25 7.82 -12.90
CA LEU A 32 9.52 6.58 -12.69
C LEU A 32 9.54 5.66 -13.93
N SER A 33 10.42 5.92 -14.89
CA SER A 33 10.56 5.02 -16.04
C SER A 33 10.74 3.58 -15.57
N PRO A 34 9.93 2.64 -16.06
CA PRO A 34 10.04 1.25 -15.64
C PRO A 34 11.39 0.65 -16.11
N MET A 35 11.90 -0.27 -15.33
CA MET A 35 13.02 -1.09 -15.83
C MET A 35 12.53 -1.98 -16.97
N GLU A 36 13.36 -2.11 -17.99
CA GLU A 36 13.07 -2.94 -19.16
C GLU A 36 14.22 -3.90 -19.42
N HIS A 37 13.86 -5.06 -19.89
CA HIS A 37 14.81 -6.07 -20.33
C HIS A 37 14.39 -6.63 -21.69
N THR A 38 15.34 -6.77 -22.61
CA THR A 38 15.09 -7.38 -23.92
C THR A 38 16.06 -8.53 -24.12
N GLU A 39 15.54 -9.71 -24.35
CA GLU A 39 16.30 -10.91 -24.64
C GLU A 39 15.62 -11.70 -25.76
N ARG A 40 16.38 -12.14 -26.76
CA ARG A 40 15.91 -12.97 -27.90
C ARG A 40 14.67 -12.40 -28.59
N GLY A 41 14.61 -11.06 -28.75
CA GLY A 41 13.52 -10.35 -29.43
C GLY A 41 12.25 -10.21 -28.57
N ARG A 42 12.27 -10.62 -27.30
CA ARG A 42 11.18 -10.39 -26.34
C ARG A 42 11.55 -9.27 -25.40
N ARG A 43 10.59 -8.37 -25.14
CA ARG A 43 10.72 -7.24 -24.22
C ARG A 43 9.90 -7.49 -22.97
N TRP A 44 10.49 -7.26 -21.81
CA TRP A 44 9.85 -7.28 -20.50
C TRP A 44 9.86 -5.87 -19.92
N VAL A 45 8.71 -5.43 -19.43
CA VAL A 45 8.55 -4.15 -18.73
C VAL A 45 8.20 -4.47 -17.28
N TYR A 46 9.10 -4.13 -16.36
CA TYR A 46 8.90 -4.40 -14.93
C TYR A 46 7.91 -3.43 -14.30
N PRO A 47 7.30 -3.79 -13.14
CA PRO A 47 6.32 -2.94 -12.51
C PRO A 47 6.87 -1.57 -12.13
N VAL A 48 6.26 -0.49 -12.62
CA VAL A 48 6.60 0.88 -12.21
C VAL A 48 6.39 1.10 -10.72
N MET A 49 5.55 0.29 -10.08
CA MET A 49 5.34 0.31 -8.63
C MET A 49 6.63 0.04 -7.83
N GLU A 50 7.64 -0.62 -8.39
CA GLU A 50 8.95 -0.75 -7.75
C GLU A 50 9.61 0.62 -7.56
N LYS A 51 9.56 1.47 -8.59
CA LYS A 51 10.06 2.86 -8.52
C LYS A 51 9.25 3.73 -7.56
N VAL A 52 7.94 3.50 -7.49
CA VAL A 52 7.08 4.16 -6.50
C VAL A 52 7.48 3.76 -5.08
N ILE A 53 7.77 2.49 -4.82
CA ILE A 53 8.23 1.99 -3.52
C ILE A 53 9.57 2.64 -3.13
N ASP A 54 10.53 2.70 -4.05
CA ASP A 54 11.80 3.42 -3.84
C ASP A 54 11.56 4.90 -3.49
N GLY A 55 10.58 5.52 -4.16
CA GLY A 55 10.17 6.90 -3.87
C GLY A 55 9.57 7.06 -2.47
N ILE A 56 8.74 6.11 -2.03
CA ILE A 56 8.20 6.12 -0.66
C ILE A 56 9.35 6.04 0.36
N GLU A 57 10.31 5.16 0.14
CA GLU A 57 11.48 5.01 1.02
C GLU A 57 12.37 6.26 1.04
N ALA A 58 12.40 7.02 -0.07
CA ALA A 58 13.08 8.31 -0.16
C ALA A 58 12.27 9.49 0.41
N GLY A 59 11.05 9.25 0.90
CA GLY A 59 10.19 10.29 1.49
C GLY A 59 9.43 11.16 0.47
N ASP A 60 9.31 10.72 -0.79
CA ASP A 60 8.56 11.43 -1.81
C ASP A 60 7.05 11.41 -1.51
N PRO A 61 6.40 12.57 -1.26
CA PRO A 61 5.00 12.62 -0.86
C PRO A 61 4.04 12.15 -1.96
N ALA A 62 4.39 12.30 -3.23
CA ALA A 62 3.59 11.82 -4.35
C ALA A 62 3.62 10.30 -4.44
N CYS A 63 4.79 9.68 -4.22
CA CYS A 63 4.93 8.24 -4.12
C CYS A 63 4.20 7.66 -2.89
N VAL A 64 4.26 8.35 -1.75
CA VAL A 64 3.49 7.98 -0.55
C VAL A 64 2.01 7.95 -0.85
N ARG A 65 1.48 8.97 -1.52
CA ARG A 65 0.07 9.03 -1.92
C ARG A 65 -0.32 7.88 -2.85
N LEU A 66 0.47 7.60 -3.88
CA LEU A 66 0.26 6.46 -4.77
C LEU A 66 0.27 5.12 -4.03
N GLY A 67 1.22 4.93 -3.12
CA GLY A 67 1.31 3.72 -2.32
C GLY A 67 0.09 3.49 -1.44
N ILE A 68 -0.47 4.55 -0.86
CA ILE A 68 -1.71 4.48 -0.07
C ILE A 68 -2.90 4.10 -0.98
N GLU A 69 -3.03 4.72 -2.15
CA GLU A 69 -4.09 4.37 -3.11
C GLU A 69 -3.96 2.91 -3.59
N PHE A 70 -2.73 2.43 -3.80
CA PHE A 70 -2.48 1.05 -4.21
C PHE A 70 -2.98 0.02 -3.18
N ILE A 71 -2.77 0.27 -1.89
CA ILE A 71 -3.31 -0.56 -0.81
C ILE A 71 -4.83 -0.42 -0.71
N GLN A 72 -5.37 0.79 -0.88
CA GLN A 72 -6.80 1.05 -0.75
C GLN A 72 -7.63 0.39 -1.83
N GLU A 73 -7.17 0.43 -3.06
CA GLU A 73 -7.92 -0.07 -4.22
C GLU A 73 -7.77 -1.57 -4.43
N ASP A 74 -6.75 -2.18 -3.83
CA ASP A 74 -6.46 -3.61 -3.93
C ASP A 74 -6.48 -4.13 -5.38
N ALA A 75 -5.95 -3.32 -6.31
CA ALA A 75 -5.95 -3.62 -7.72
C ALA A 75 -5.25 -4.96 -8.01
N LYS A 76 -5.77 -5.69 -8.99
CA LYS A 76 -5.08 -6.86 -9.53
C LYS A 76 -3.82 -6.40 -10.25
N PHE A 77 -2.70 -6.99 -9.87
CA PHE A 77 -1.40 -6.61 -10.39
C PHE A 77 -0.51 -7.85 -10.50
N PRO A 78 0.25 -8.02 -11.60
CA PRO A 78 1.30 -9.03 -11.63
C PRO A 78 2.26 -8.82 -10.45
N PHE A 79 2.64 -9.88 -9.75
CA PHE A 79 3.40 -9.80 -8.49
C PHE A 79 2.73 -8.98 -7.37
N GLY A 80 1.42 -8.74 -7.46
CA GLY A 80 0.68 -7.85 -6.57
C GLY A 80 0.88 -8.12 -5.08
N LYS A 81 0.96 -9.39 -4.67
CA LYS A 81 1.23 -9.78 -3.27
C LYS A 81 2.56 -9.22 -2.76
N ILE A 82 3.62 -9.33 -3.58
CA ILE A 82 4.96 -8.85 -3.24
C ILE A 82 4.99 -7.32 -3.24
N LEU A 83 4.46 -6.70 -4.29
CA LEU A 83 4.40 -5.25 -4.41
C LEU A 83 3.60 -4.61 -3.28
N LYS A 84 2.44 -5.13 -2.93
CA LYS A 84 1.62 -4.64 -1.81
C LYS A 84 2.32 -4.82 -0.46
N SER A 85 2.99 -5.95 -0.25
CA SER A 85 3.81 -6.17 0.96
C SER A 85 4.95 -5.16 1.06
N ASN A 86 5.67 -4.92 -0.03
CA ASN A 86 6.78 -3.97 -0.07
C ASN A 86 6.28 -2.53 0.11
N THR A 87 5.17 -2.16 -0.53
CA THR A 87 4.51 -0.86 -0.33
C THR A 87 4.17 -0.63 1.15
N ALA A 88 3.56 -1.61 1.82
CA ALA A 88 3.24 -1.50 3.23
C ALA A 88 4.50 -1.37 4.11
N ARG A 89 5.58 -2.07 3.78
CA ARG A 89 6.87 -1.93 4.48
C ARG A 89 7.49 -0.54 4.30
N ALA A 90 7.44 0.00 3.10
CA ALA A 90 7.93 1.35 2.80
C ALA A 90 7.10 2.41 3.55
N LEU A 91 5.77 2.35 3.47
CA LEU A 91 4.86 3.25 4.18
C LEU A 91 5.03 3.22 5.70
N ARG A 92 5.44 2.09 6.27
CA ARG A 92 5.71 1.96 7.71
C ARG A 92 6.87 2.84 8.18
N ARG A 93 7.78 3.20 7.28
CA ARG A 93 8.94 4.06 7.55
C ARG A 93 8.74 5.50 7.09
N ALA A 94 7.75 5.73 6.24
CA ALA A 94 7.49 7.05 5.68
C ALA A 94 6.84 8.00 6.71
N PRO A 95 7.10 9.31 6.62
CA PRO A 95 6.35 10.30 7.37
C PRO A 95 4.93 10.40 6.83
N LEU A 96 3.95 9.97 7.61
CA LEU A 96 2.55 9.97 7.23
C LEU A 96 1.78 11.06 8.00
N SER A 97 0.95 11.82 7.30
CA SER A 97 0.00 12.74 7.91
C SER A 97 -1.08 12.00 8.69
N ASN A 98 -1.79 12.70 9.58
CA ASN A 98 -2.90 12.10 10.32
C ASN A 98 -4.01 11.59 9.39
N GLU A 99 -4.32 12.31 8.33
CA GLU A 99 -5.28 11.89 7.32
C GLU A 99 -4.84 10.60 6.62
N GLN A 100 -3.59 10.52 6.19
CA GLN A 100 -3.02 9.32 5.55
C GLN A 100 -3.05 8.11 6.47
N ARG A 101 -2.70 8.28 7.75
CA ARG A 101 -2.80 7.23 8.77
C ARG A 101 -4.24 6.76 8.94
N GLN A 102 -5.19 7.69 9.00
CA GLN A 102 -6.62 7.35 9.11
C GLN A 102 -7.13 6.59 7.89
N ARG A 103 -6.74 6.98 6.67
CA ARG A 103 -7.08 6.27 5.44
C ARG A 103 -6.59 4.83 5.45
N ILE A 104 -5.32 4.61 5.83
CA ILE A 104 -4.73 3.28 5.94
C ILE A 104 -5.47 2.44 6.99
N ARG A 105 -5.67 2.96 8.20
CA ARG A 105 -6.41 2.25 9.26
C ARG A 105 -7.80 1.83 8.81
N ARG A 106 -8.56 2.76 8.24
CA ARG A 106 -9.91 2.48 7.73
C ARG A 106 -9.91 1.33 6.73
N ARG A 107 -8.99 1.34 5.77
CA ARG A 107 -8.89 0.27 4.77
C ARG A 107 -8.59 -1.08 5.40
N VAL A 108 -7.56 -1.15 6.23
CA VAL A 108 -7.11 -2.42 6.84
C VAL A 108 -8.17 -2.98 7.79
N LEU A 109 -8.81 -2.13 8.59
CA LEU A 109 -9.90 -2.55 9.48
C LEU A 109 -11.13 -3.01 8.69
N THR A 110 -11.47 -2.36 7.58
CA THR A 110 -12.54 -2.82 6.70
C THR A 110 -12.23 -4.20 6.13
N MET A 111 -11.00 -4.42 5.66
CA MET A 111 -10.57 -5.74 5.19
C MET A 111 -10.73 -6.82 6.28
N LEU A 112 -10.31 -6.51 7.50
CA LEU A 112 -10.45 -7.44 8.63
C LEU A 112 -11.92 -7.75 8.95
N ARG A 113 -12.78 -6.71 8.98
CA ARG A 113 -14.23 -6.86 9.27
C ARG A 113 -14.95 -7.68 8.20
N THR A 114 -14.55 -7.56 6.95
CA THR A 114 -15.14 -8.31 5.83
C THR A 114 -14.51 -9.67 5.61
N GLY A 115 -13.53 -10.06 6.42
CA GLY A 115 -12.82 -11.33 6.27
C GLY A 115 -11.83 -11.38 5.09
N ASN A 116 -11.57 -10.26 4.45
CA ASN A 116 -10.59 -10.14 3.37
C ASN A 116 -9.18 -10.03 3.96
N VAL A 117 -8.55 -11.16 4.26
CA VAL A 117 -7.21 -11.26 4.86
C VAL A 117 -6.25 -12.01 3.93
N PRO A 118 -5.84 -11.38 2.81
CA PRO A 118 -4.93 -12.00 1.85
C PRO A 118 -3.54 -12.23 2.48
N HIS A 119 -2.64 -12.83 1.72
CA HIS A 119 -1.30 -13.17 2.22
C HIS A 119 -0.52 -11.93 2.73
N GLU A 120 -0.60 -10.83 2.01
CA GLU A 120 0.03 -9.55 2.32
C GLU A 120 -0.56 -8.83 3.55
N PHE A 121 -1.73 -9.25 4.04
CA PHE A 121 -2.40 -8.64 5.20
C PHE A 121 -1.51 -8.56 6.44
N ARG A 122 -0.56 -9.49 6.58
CA ARG A 122 0.44 -9.44 7.66
C ARG A 122 1.21 -8.12 7.68
N GLU A 123 1.62 -7.62 6.51
CA GLU A 123 2.36 -6.36 6.43
C GLU A 123 1.44 -5.16 6.65
N TYR A 124 0.16 -5.24 6.26
CA TYR A 124 -0.84 -4.24 6.58
C TYR A 124 -1.11 -4.14 8.09
N ALA A 125 -1.24 -5.27 8.77
CA ALA A 125 -1.40 -5.29 10.22
C ALA A 125 -0.20 -4.67 10.95
N LYS A 126 1.04 -4.95 10.50
CA LYS A 126 2.25 -4.32 11.03
C LYS A 126 2.29 -2.81 10.77
N LEU A 127 1.81 -2.37 9.60
CA LEU A 127 1.71 -0.95 9.27
C LEU A 127 0.72 -0.26 10.21
N VAL A 128 -0.48 -0.82 10.41
CA VAL A 128 -1.47 -0.28 11.35
C VAL A 128 -0.94 -0.22 12.78
N LYS A 129 -0.24 -1.29 13.23
CA LYS A 129 0.43 -1.26 14.54
C LYS A 129 1.41 -0.10 14.67
N LYS A 130 2.21 0.15 13.64
CA LYS A 130 3.22 1.23 13.65
C LYS A 130 2.61 2.62 13.66
N ILE A 131 1.54 2.84 12.87
CA ILE A 131 0.89 4.17 12.77
C ILE A 131 -0.06 4.47 13.93
N GLY A 132 -0.31 3.47 14.77
CA GLY A 132 -1.20 3.57 15.93
C GLY A 132 -2.64 3.22 15.63
N LEU A 133 -3.29 2.61 16.60
CA LEU A 133 -4.68 2.18 16.56
C LEU A 133 -5.30 2.44 17.94
N ARG A 134 -6.56 2.86 17.97
CA ARG A 134 -7.35 2.96 19.20
C ARG A 134 -8.21 1.72 19.35
N GLU A 135 -8.44 1.27 20.58
CA GLU A 135 -9.29 0.11 20.84
C GLU A 135 -10.70 0.30 20.27
N SER A 136 -11.26 1.52 20.36
CA SER A 136 -12.55 1.87 19.78
C SER A 136 -12.65 1.71 18.27
N GLU A 137 -11.53 1.78 17.54
CA GLU A 137 -11.50 1.61 16.09
C GLU A 137 -11.59 0.14 15.65
N LEU A 138 -11.18 -0.80 16.51
CA LEU A 138 -11.32 -2.25 16.25
C LEU A 138 -12.79 -2.67 16.21
N GLY A 139 -13.64 -2.12 17.08
CA GLY A 139 -15.05 -2.43 17.14
C GLY A 139 -15.34 -3.93 17.23
N ASN A 140 -16.57 -4.32 16.90
CA ASN A 140 -16.93 -5.73 16.74
C ASN A 140 -16.44 -6.26 15.39
N VAL A 141 -15.25 -6.89 15.38
CA VAL A 141 -14.80 -7.68 14.25
C VAL A 141 -15.38 -9.09 14.40
N PRO A 142 -16.27 -9.54 13.50
CA PRO A 142 -16.81 -10.89 13.59
C PRO A 142 -15.67 -11.91 13.47
N GLY A 143 -15.62 -12.86 14.38
CA GLY A 143 -14.65 -13.97 14.32
C GLY A 143 -15.03 -15.01 13.27
N THR A 144 -14.99 -14.64 11.98
CA THR A 144 -15.45 -15.49 10.87
C THR A 144 -14.46 -16.57 10.47
N SER A 145 -13.18 -16.45 10.85
CA SER A 145 -12.14 -17.45 10.58
C SER A 145 -11.02 -17.36 11.63
N GLU A 146 -10.26 -18.43 11.78
CA GLU A 146 -9.07 -18.46 12.64
C GLU A 146 -8.07 -17.37 12.25
N ARG A 147 -7.91 -17.11 10.97
CA ARG A 147 -7.00 -16.08 10.45
C ARG A 147 -7.44 -14.68 10.84
N VAL A 148 -8.73 -14.36 10.71
CA VAL A 148 -9.32 -13.09 11.17
C VAL A 148 -9.12 -12.95 12.67
N SER A 149 -9.42 -13.97 13.46
CA SER A 149 -9.25 -13.96 14.92
C SER A 149 -7.81 -13.71 15.33
N ARG A 150 -6.85 -14.31 14.64
CA ARG A 150 -5.41 -14.10 14.88
C ARG A 150 -4.99 -12.64 14.65
N PHE A 151 -5.39 -12.05 13.53
CA PHE A 151 -5.07 -10.65 13.25
C PHE A 151 -5.81 -9.67 14.15
N ARG A 152 -7.05 -9.97 14.51
CA ARG A 152 -7.79 -9.21 15.53
C ARG A 152 -7.03 -9.17 16.85
N SER A 153 -6.62 -10.32 17.36
CA SER A 153 -5.84 -10.41 18.61
C SER A 153 -4.51 -9.67 18.52
N TYR A 154 -3.82 -9.78 17.38
CA TYR A 154 -2.58 -9.06 17.13
C TYR A 154 -2.77 -7.54 17.19
N LEU A 155 -3.81 -7.01 16.55
CA LEU A 155 -4.11 -5.58 16.54
C LEU A 155 -4.67 -5.11 17.89
N GLN A 156 -5.45 -5.91 18.57
CA GLN A 156 -5.97 -5.60 19.91
C GLN A 156 -4.85 -5.46 20.94
N ALA A 157 -3.85 -6.35 20.89
CA ALA A 157 -2.67 -6.25 21.75
C ALA A 157 -1.80 -5.00 21.47
N ALA A 158 -1.93 -4.42 20.27
CA ALA A 158 -1.22 -3.21 19.86
C ALA A 158 -2.04 -1.92 20.02
N ALA A 159 -3.34 -2.04 20.28
CA ALA A 159 -4.25 -0.88 20.42
C ALA A 159 -3.97 -0.14 21.73
N GLN A 160 -4.04 1.19 21.65
CA GLN A 160 -3.97 2.03 22.84
C GLN A 160 -5.36 2.14 23.49
N PRO A 161 -5.43 2.07 24.82
CA PRO A 161 -6.68 2.31 25.53
C PRO A 161 -7.22 3.71 25.16
N GLY A 162 -8.51 3.79 24.92
CA GLY A 162 -9.17 5.06 24.69
C GLY A 162 -9.14 5.90 25.98
N ASN A 163 -8.69 7.14 25.85
CA ASN A 163 -8.94 8.15 26.87
C ASN A 163 -10.39 8.61 26.80
#